data_4684e8884114dfbd8e10add176d1033a
#
_entry.id   4684e8884114dfbd8e10add176d1033a
#
_cell.length_a   1.000
_cell.length_b   1.000
_cell.length_c   1.000
_cell.angle_alpha   90.00
_cell.angle_beta   90.00
_cell.angle_gamma   90.00
#
_symmetry.space_group_name_H-M   'P 1'
#
loop_
_entity.id
_entity.type
_entity.pdbx_description
1 polymer ?
#
loop_
_entity_poly.entity_id
_entity_poly.type
_entity_poly.pdbx_seq_one_letter_code
_entity_poly.pdbx_strand_id
1 'polypeptide(L)'
;IQFEIDGKRVLDLFGGSGQLGLEALSRGAWKVTFVDASKEAVETIKTNAKKTKLFDRCVILNTDYKAFIRGAAGKERFDIIFLDPPYASELVQDALERLVRADLVSKGALVVCESDRKEFSLEGFTVKRHANYGKIYITLLERNCSEEF
;
A
#
# COMPACT_ATOMS: atom_id res chain seq x y z
N ILE A 1 -2.30 -4.84 -14.20
CA ILE A 1 -2.80 -3.49 -13.90
C ILE A 1 -1.68 -2.50 -14.19
N GLN A 2 -1.98 -1.53 -15.01
CA GLN A 2 -1.01 -0.51 -15.36
C GLN A 2 -1.48 0.85 -14.88
N PHE A 3 -0.56 1.59 -14.27
CA PHE A 3 -0.79 2.95 -13.85
C PHE A 3 0.56 3.65 -13.67
N GLU A 4 0.52 4.97 -13.56
CA GLU A 4 1.72 5.79 -13.43
C GLU A 4 2.40 5.58 -12.07
N ILE A 5 3.67 5.20 -12.08
CA ILE A 5 4.46 4.95 -10.86
C ILE A 5 5.58 5.96 -10.70
N ASP A 6 6.06 6.52 -11.82
CA ASP A 6 7.24 7.38 -11.80
C ASP A 6 7.09 8.55 -10.84
N GLY A 7 8.07 8.74 -9.97
CA GLY A 7 8.11 9.84 -9.03
C GLY A 7 7.16 9.73 -7.84
N LYS A 8 6.43 8.63 -7.70
CA LYS A 8 5.39 8.49 -6.69
C LYS A 8 5.94 8.05 -5.34
N ARG A 9 5.27 8.45 -4.28
CA ARG A 9 5.50 7.96 -2.93
C ARG A 9 4.60 6.75 -2.71
N VAL A 10 5.20 5.63 -2.32
CA VAL A 10 4.50 4.35 -2.23
C VAL A 10 4.53 3.83 -0.80
N LEU A 11 3.41 3.29 -0.35
CA LEU A 11 3.32 2.56 0.91
C LEU A 11 2.99 1.10 0.61
N ASP A 12 3.81 0.20 1.13
CA ASP A 12 3.57 -1.24 1.07
C ASP A 12 3.26 -1.66 2.51
N LEU A 13 1.98 -1.68 2.86
CA LEU A 13 1.54 -1.84 4.23
C LEU A 13 1.50 -3.30 4.52
N PHE A 14 1.78 -4.18 4.68
CA PHE A 14 1.92 -5.62 4.84
C PHE A 14 2.97 -6.11 3.85
N GLY A 15 4.18 -5.55 3.98
CA GLY A 15 5.22 -5.70 2.97
C GLY A 15 5.62 -7.12 2.59
N GLY A 16 5.57 -8.08 3.51
CA GLY A 16 5.92 -9.46 3.21
C GLY A 16 7.35 -9.62 2.73
N SER A 17 7.54 -10.03 1.48
CA SER A 17 8.87 -10.14 0.85
C SER A 17 9.36 -8.84 0.25
N GLY A 18 8.48 -7.84 0.18
CA GLY A 18 8.80 -6.56 -0.44
C GLY A 18 8.65 -6.54 -1.95
N GLN A 19 8.11 -7.60 -2.53
CA GLN A 19 8.06 -7.74 -4.00
C GLN A 19 7.32 -6.60 -4.67
N LEU A 20 6.14 -6.24 -4.18
CA LEU A 20 5.33 -5.18 -4.80
C LEU A 20 6.02 -3.81 -4.70
N GLY A 21 6.51 -3.46 -3.51
CA GLY A 21 7.18 -2.17 -3.32
C GLY A 21 8.48 -2.08 -4.08
N LEU A 22 9.27 -3.16 -4.13
CA LEU A 22 10.51 -3.16 -4.88
C LEU A 22 10.26 -3.09 -6.38
N GLU A 23 9.21 -3.73 -6.86
CA GLU A 23 8.81 -3.60 -8.25
C GLU A 23 8.44 -2.15 -8.57
N ALA A 24 7.72 -1.48 -7.67
CA ALA A 24 7.39 -0.08 -7.85
C ALA A 24 8.64 0.79 -7.95
N LEU A 25 9.65 0.52 -7.12
CA LEU A 25 10.92 1.26 -7.19
C LEU A 25 11.62 1.03 -8.51
N SER A 26 11.62 -0.20 -9.01
CA SER A 26 12.27 -0.51 -10.29
C SER A 26 11.56 0.19 -11.46
N ARG A 27 10.30 0.58 -11.27
CA ARG A 27 9.51 1.29 -12.28
C ARG A 27 9.51 2.80 -12.08
N GLY A 28 10.34 3.31 -11.17
CA GLY A 28 10.54 4.74 -11.02
C GLY A 28 9.90 5.40 -9.83
N ALA A 29 9.30 4.66 -8.91
CA ALA A 29 8.78 5.25 -7.68
C ALA A 29 9.89 6.02 -6.97
N TRP A 30 9.54 7.16 -6.40
CA TRP A 30 10.52 7.99 -5.71
C TRP A 30 11.03 7.33 -4.42
N LYS A 31 10.11 6.75 -3.66
CA LYS A 31 10.42 6.16 -2.37
C LYS A 31 9.31 5.19 -1.98
N VAL A 32 9.67 4.11 -1.34
CA VAL A 32 8.70 3.16 -0.80
C VAL A 32 8.90 2.98 0.69
N THR A 33 7.82 3.06 1.44
CA THR A 33 7.79 2.74 2.86
C THR A 33 7.17 1.35 2.99
N PHE A 34 7.94 0.42 3.55
CA PHE A 34 7.50 -0.94 3.83
C PHE A 34 7.17 -1.06 5.31
N VAL A 35 6.03 -1.63 5.63
CA VAL A 35 5.60 -1.85 7.02
C VAL A 35 5.21 -3.31 7.17
N ASP A 36 5.79 -3.97 8.15
CA ASP A 36 5.38 -5.35 8.47
C ASP A 36 5.65 -5.62 9.95
N ALA A 37 4.73 -6.32 10.58
CA ALA A 37 4.86 -6.67 11.99
C ALA A 37 5.85 -7.83 12.21
N SER A 38 6.14 -8.59 11.18
CA SER A 38 7.06 -9.74 11.25
C SER A 38 8.50 -9.28 11.08
N LYS A 39 9.32 -9.57 12.08
CA LYS A 39 10.76 -9.29 12.00
C LYS A 39 11.40 -10.04 10.84
N GLU A 40 10.96 -11.27 10.62
CA GLU A 40 11.47 -12.09 9.51
C GLU A 40 11.15 -11.46 8.17
N ALA A 41 9.93 -10.98 7.98
CA ALA A 41 9.53 -10.29 6.76
C ALA A 41 10.39 -9.05 6.53
N VAL A 42 10.60 -8.25 7.57
CA VAL A 42 11.42 -7.04 7.48
C VAL A 42 12.85 -7.37 7.05
N GLU A 43 13.44 -8.43 7.61
CA GLU A 43 14.78 -8.84 7.21
C GLU A 43 14.83 -9.33 5.77
N THR A 44 13.79 -10.00 5.31
CA THR A 44 13.68 -10.42 3.91
C THR A 44 13.60 -9.21 2.98
N ILE A 45 12.80 -8.21 3.35
CA ILE A 45 12.70 -6.98 2.56
C ILE A 45 14.06 -6.31 2.45
N LYS A 46 14.78 -6.19 3.56
CA LYS A 46 16.12 -5.58 3.57
C LYS A 46 17.06 -6.31 2.66
N THR A 47 17.09 -7.62 2.74
CA THR A 47 17.94 -8.45 1.90
C THR A 47 17.63 -8.26 0.43
N ASN A 48 16.34 -8.30 0.07
CA ASN A 48 15.92 -8.12 -1.31
C ASN A 48 16.21 -6.72 -1.84
N ALA A 49 16.03 -5.70 -1.00
CA ALA A 49 16.32 -4.32 -1.38
C ALA A 49 17.81 -4.11 -1.67
N LYS A 50 18.67 -4.73 -0.86
CA LYS A 50 20.12 -4.64 -1.08
C LYS A 50 20.54 -5.37 -2.33
N LYS A 51 19.99 -6.57 -2.58
CA LYS A 51 20.30 -7.35 -3.78
C LYS A 51 19.94 -6.59 -5.06
N THR A 52 18.86 -5.86 -5.04
CA THR A 52 18.38 -5.12 -6.21
C THR A 52 18.94 -3.71 -6.28
N LYS A 53 19.78 -3.31 -5.31
CA LYS A 53 20.38 -1.99 -5.23
C LYS A 53 19.37 -0.86 -5.09
N LEU A 54 18.22 -1.15 -4.46
CA LEU A 54 17.15 -0.18 -4.26
C LEU A 54 17.04 0.28 -2.80
N PHE A 55 17.92 -0.22 -1.95
CA PHE A 55 17.84 0.01 -0.50
C PHE A 55 17.74 1.49 -0.11
N ASP A 56 18.47 2.34 -0.83
CA ASP A 56 18.54 3.77 -0.49
C ASP A 56 17.21 4.49 -0.66
N ARG A 57 16.29 3.91 -1.43
CA ARG A 57 14.96 4.50 -1.63
C ARG A 57 13.88 3.77 -0.85
N CYS A 58 14.27 2.98 0.14
CA CYS A 58 13.36 2.24 1.00
C CYS A 58 13.36 2.81 2.41
N VAL A 59 12.19 2.90 3.02
CA VAL A 59 12.03 3.03 4.46
C VAL A 59 11.40 1.73 4.91
N ILE A 60 12.05 1.00 5.80
CA ILE A 60 11.60 -0.34 6.20
C ILE A 60 11.36 -0.35 7.69
N LEU A 61 10.11 -0.56 8.09
CA LEU A 61 9.67 -0.44 9.48
C LEU A 61 9.08 -1.75 9.98
N ASN A 62 9.59 -2.22 11.11
CA ASN A 62 9.09 -3.40 11.79
C ASN A 62 8.09 -2.97 12.86
N THR A 63 6.84 -2.86 12.47
CA THR A 63 5.77 -2.44 13.36
C THR A 63 4.43 -2.91 12.79
N ASP A 64 3.39 -2.94 13.62
CA ASP A 64 2.07 -3.24 13.08
C ASP A 64 1.48 -2.01 12.39
N TYR A 65 0.48 -2.25 11.55
CA TYR A 65 -0.07 -1.18 10.73
C TYR A 65 -0.76 -0.09 11.55
N LYS A 66 -1.35 -0.43 12.67
CA LYS A 66 -2.04 0.56 13.52
C LYS A 66 -1.03 1.51 14.15
N ALA A 67 0.07 0.98 14.67
CA ALA A 67 1.12 1.80 15.26
C ALA A 67 1.78 2.69 14.21
N PHE A 68 2.04 2.14 13.01
CA PHE A 68 2.60 2.93 11.94
C PHE A 68 1.69 4.11 11.59
N ILE A 69 0.41 3.85 11.40
CA ILE A 69 -0.54 4.88 11.01
C ILE A 69 -0.63 5.98 12.06
N ARG A 70 -0.66 5.61 13.35
CA ARG A 70 -0.67 6.60 14.43
C ARG A 70 0.57 7.48 14.40
N GLY A 71 1.73 6.87 14.19
CA GLY A 71 3.00 7.61 14.19
C GLY A 71 3.19 8.50 12.98
N ALA A 72 2.65 8.10 11.85
CA ALA A 72 2.81 8.82 10.58
C ALA A 72 1.72 9.87 10.33
N ALA A 73 0.66 9.86 11.12
CA ALA A 73 -0.52 10.71 10.89
C ALA A 73 -0.13 12.15 10.63
N GLY A 74 -0.60 12.70 9.51
CA GLY A 74 -0.37 14.08 9.12
C GLY A 74 1.04 14.44 8.68
N LYS A 75 1.96 13.47 8.65
CA LYS A 75 3.36 13.77 8.33
C LYS A 75 3.73 13.51 6.88
N GLU A 76 3.00 12.64 6.22
CA GLU A 76 3.34 12.20 4.87
C GLU A 76 2.07 11.72 4.18
N ARG A 77 1.97 11.89 2.87
CA ARG A 77 0.88 11.34 2.09
C ARG A 77 1.44 10.43 1.01
N PHE A 78 0.75 9.33 0.77
CA PHE A 78 1.16 8.34 -0.21
C PHE A 78 0.28 8.43 -1.45
N ASP A 79 0.91 8.25 -2.60
CA ASP A 79 0.26 8.31 -3.91
C ASP A 79 -0.19 6.95 -4.39
N ILE A 80 0.50 5.89 -3.95
CA ILE A 80 0.18 4.50 -4.26
C ILE A 80 0.30 3.71 -2.99
N ILE A 81 -0.72 2.91 -2.69
CA ILE A 81 -0.75 2.09 -1.47
C ILE A 81 -1.08 0.66 -1.85
N PHE A 82 -0.22 -0.27 -1.45
CA PHE A 82 -0.47 -1.70 -1.58
C PHE A 82 -0.99 -2.25 -0.26
N LEU A 83 -2.12 -2.92 -0.30
CA LEU A 83 -2.73 -3.56 0.85
C LEU A 83 -2.94 -5.04 0.56
N ASP A 84 -2.00 -5.85 1.01
CA ASP A 84 -2.01 -7.29 0.80
C ASP A 84 -1.77 -8.00 2.15
N PRO A 85 -2.76 -7.96 3.06
CA PRO A 85 -2.60 -8.61 4.36
C PRO A 85 -2.63 -10.14 4.21
N PRO A 86 -1.98 -10.86 5.16
CA PRO A 86 -1.89 -12.33 5.06
C PRO A 86 -3.23 -13.03 5.25
N TYR A 87 -4.23 -12.36 5.78
CA TYR A 87 -5.53 -12.94 6.08
C TYR A 87 -6.65 -12.03 5.58
N ALA A 88 -7.76 -12.15 6.21
CA ALA A 88 -9.06 -11.66 5.81
C ALA A 88 -9.18 -10.20 5.39
N SER A 89 -10.17 -9.97 4.59
CA SER A 89 -10.59 -8.69 4.03
C SER A 89 -10.91 -7.62 5.06
N GLU A 90 -11.22 -8.00 6.30
CA GLU A 90 -11.47 -7.02 7.37
C GLU A 90 -10.24 -6.16 7.63
N LEU A 91 -9.04 -6.73 7.49
CA LEU A 91 -7.81 -5.95 7.67
C LEU A 91 -7.64 -4.91 6.59
N VAL A 92 -8.02 -5.22 5.36
CA VAL A 92 -7.94 -4.27 4.25
C VAL A 92 -8.85 -3.08 4.52
N GLN A 93 -10.09 -3.35 4.88
CA GLN A 93 -11.07 -2.31 5.16
C GLN A 93 -10.63 -1.43 6.34
N ASP A 94 -10.22 -2.06 7.44
CA ASP A 94 -9.79 -1.35 8.63
C ASP A 94 -8.55 -0.48 8.34
N ALA A 95 -7.58 -1.04 7.65
CA ALA A 95 -6.35 -0.31 7.33
C ALA A 95 -6.64 0.90 6.45
N LEU A 96 -7.47 0.73 5.42
CA LEU A 96 -7.77 1.83 4.51
C LEU A 96 -8.53 2.94 5.20
N GLU A 97 -9.51 2.60 6.04
CA GLU A 97 -10.25 3.60 6.82
C GLU A 97 -9.33 4.38 7.75
N ARG A 98 -8.40 3.69 8.40
CA ARG A 98 -7.43 4.35 9.30
C ARG A 98 -6.49 5.26 8.54
N LEU A 99 -6.02 4.83 7.37
CA LEU A 99 -5.13 5.63 6.53
C LEU A 99 -5.80 6.94 6.10
N VAL A 100 -7.06 6.87 5.71
CA VAL A 100 -7.81 8.06 5.31
C VAL A 100 -8.01 9.00 6.48
N ARG A 101 -8.40 8.49 7.65
CA ARG A 101 -8.59 9.32 8.84
C ARG A 101 -7.31 9.99 9.31
N ALA A 102 -6.17 9.33 9.11
CA ALA A 102 -4.87 9.85 9.49
C ALA A 102 -4.27 10.81 8.45
N ASP A 103 -4.98 11.05 7.36
CA ASP A 103 -4.55 11.94 6.28
C ASP A 103 -3.24 11.46 5.63
N LEU A 104 -3.16 10.17 5.36
CA LEU A 104 -2.00 9.55 4.73
C LEU A 104 -2.23 9.18 3.26
N VAL A 105 -3.39 9.49 2.72
CA VAL A 105 -3.77 9.13 1.35
C VAL A 105 -3.93 10.39 0.52
N SER A 106 -3.10 10.54 -0.49
CA SER A 106 -3.20 11.70 -1.39
C SER A 106 -4.52 11.68 -2.16
N LYS A 107 -5.02 12.84 -2.53
CA LYS A 107 -6.16 12.92 -3.45
C LYS A 107 -5.72 12.34 -4.79
N GLY A 108 -6.55 11.50 -5.38
CA GLY A 108 -6.18 10.81 -6.59
C GLY A 108 -5.27 9.62 -6.40
N ALA A 109 -4.93 9.28 -5.16
CA ALA A 109 -4.06 8.14 -4.88
C ALA A 109 -4.69 6.83 -5.35
N LEU A 110 -3.84 5.90 -5.75
CA LEU A 110 -4.25 4.56 -6.14
C LEU A 110 -4.00 3.60 -5.00
N VAL A 111 -4.98 2.76 -4.71
CA VAL A 111 -4.87 1.73 -3.69
C VAL A 111 -5.11 0.37 -4.34
N VAL A 112 -4.14 -0.51 -4.20
CA VAL A 112 -4.23 -1.86 -4.74
C VAL A 112 -4.49 -2.80 -3.58
N CYS A 113 -5.69 -3.38 -3.55
CA CYS A 113 -6.12 -4.26 -2.47
C CYS A 113 -6.18 -5.70 -2.95
N GLU A 114 -5.55 -6.61 -2.23
CA GLU A 114 -5.70 -8.03 -2.45
C GLU A 114 -6.56 -8.58 -1.32
N SER A 115 -7.65 -9.27 -1.66
CA SER A 115 -8.56 -9.76 -0.65
C SER A 115 -9.30 -11.01 -1.15
N ASP A 116 -9.96 -11.71 -0.22
CA ASP A 116 -10.81 -12.86 -0.54
C ASP A 116 -12.25 -12.44 -0.81
N ARG A 117 -12.55 -11.14 -0.81
CA ARG A 117 -13.89 -10.62 -1.03
C ARG A 117 -14.17 -10.35 -2.49
N LYS A 118 -15.32 -10.81 -2.96
CA LYS A 118 -15.80 -10.53 -4.30
C LYS A 118 -16.10 -9.05 -4.51
N GLU A 119 -16.60 -8.37 -3.48
CA GLU A 119 -16.93 -6.96 -3.55
C GLU A 119 -16.15 -6.19 -2.50
N PHE A 120 -15.61 -5.05 -2.91
CA PHE A 120 -14.87 -4.17 -2.03
C PHE A 120 -15.07 -2.74 -2.48
N SER A 121 -15.55 -1.91 -1.58
CA SER A 121 -15.71 -0.48 -1.86
C SER A 121 -15.53 0.33 -0.58
N LEU A 122 -15.18 1.58 -0.74
CA LEU A 122 -15.03 2.52 0.36
C LEU A 122 -15.50 3.89 -0.10
N GLU A 123 -16.23 4.58 0.77
CA GLU A 123 -16.68 5.93 0.49
C GLU A 123 -15.49 6.84 0.19
N GLY A 124 -15.63 7.64 -0.83
CA GLY A 124 -14.56 8.52 -1.28
C GLY A 124 -13.61 7.90 -2.28
N PHE A 125 -13.84 6.66 -2.65
CA PHE A 125 -13.03 5.94 -3.62
C PHE A 125 -13.88 5.44 -4.78
N THR A 126 -13.25 5.35 -5.95
CA THR A 126 -13.85 4.76 -7.14
C THR A 126 -13.12 3.48 -7.48
N VAL A 127 -13.87 2.41 -7.71
CA VAL A 127 -13.27 1.14 -8.16
C VAL A 127 -12.91 1.30 -9.63
N LYS A 128 -11.62 1.30 -9.92
CA LYS A 128 -11.12 1.44 -11.30
C LYS A 128 -11.02 0.09 -11.99
N ARG A 129 -10.74 -0.94 -11.23
CA ARG A 129 -10.60 -2.28 -11.76
C ARG A 129 -10.79 -3.31 -10.65
N HIS A 130 -11.40 -4.42 -11.01
CA HIS A 130 -11.60 -5.54 -10.09
C HIS A 130 -11.38 -6.82 -10.89
N ALA A 131 -10.46 -7.65 -10.43
CA ALA A 131 -10.10 -8.87 -11.14
C ALA A 131 -10.06 -10.05 -10.19
N ASN A 132 -10.44 -11.22 -10.69
CA ASN A 132 -10.46 -12.46 -9.93
C ASN A 132 -9.32 -13.36 -10.41
N TYR A 133 -8.51 -13.83 -9.46
CA TYR A 133 -7.44 -14.78 -9.70
C TYR A 133 -7.63 -15.96 -8.74
N GLY A 134 -8.45 -16.94 -9.15
CA GLY A 134 -8.77 -18.07 -8.29
C GLY A 134 -9.63 -17.67 -7.11
N LYS A 135 -9.10 -17.81 -5.91
CA LYS A 135 -9.80 -17.44 -4.67
C LYS A 135 -9.49 -16.01 -4.21
N ILE A 136 -8.66 -15.32 -4.96
CA ILE A 136 -8.18 -13.98 -4.60
C ILE A 136 -8.74 -12.96 -5.58
N TYR A 137 -9.14 -11.82 -5.04
CA TYR A 137 -9.60 -10.67 -5.81
C TYR A 137 -8.61 -9.53 -5.65
N ILE A 138 -8.25 -8.91 -6.76
CA ILE A 138 -7.42 -7.71 -6.74
C ILE A 138 -8.29 -6.54 -7.17
N THR A 139 -8.37 -5.54 -6.31
CA THR A 139 -9.18 -4.36 -6.55
C THR A 139 -8.29 -3.13 -6.60
N LEU A 140 -8.40 -2.37 -7.68
CA LEU A 140 -7.72 -1.09 -7.81
C LEU A 140 -8.72 0.01 -7.52
N LEU A 141 -8.45 0.78 -6.47
CA LEU A 141 -9.27 1.91 -6.06
C LEU A 141 -8.52 3.21 -6.34
N GLU A 142 -9.25 4.23 -6.67
CA GLU A 142 -8.70 5.58 -6.80
C GLU A 142 -9.43 6.49 -5.83
N ARG A 143 -8.68 7.24 -5.03
CA ARG A 143 -9.28 8.22 -4.14
C ARG A 143 -9.82 9.39 -4.96
N ASN A 144 -11.08 9.73 -4.74
CA ASN A 144 -11.71 10.83 -5.47
C ASN A 144 -11.00 12.15 -5.19
N CYS A 145 -10.81 12.94 -6.23
CA CYS A 145 -10.15 14.23 -6.14
C CYS A 145 -11.12 15.38 -5.84
N SER A 146 -12.39 15.19 -6.15
CA SER A 146 -13.37 16.25 -6.03
C SER A 146 -13.57 16.65 -4.57
N GLU A 147 -13.73 17.95 -4.36
CA GLU A 147 -14.08 18.49 -3.06
C GLU A 147 -15.58 18.71 -3.01
N GLU A 148 -16.19 18.29 -1.92
CA GLU A 148 -17.61 18.50 -1.69
C GLU A 148 -17.80 19.62 -0.69
N PHE A 149 -18.63 20.54 -1.01
CA PHE A 149 -18.88 21.71 -0.15
C PHE A 149 -20.35 21.90 0.06
#